data_27b3e5ec23d594a0f4aceefa77286ee7
#
_entry.id   27b3e5ec23d594a0f4aceefa77286ee7
#
_cell.length_a   1.000
_cell.length_b   1.000
_cell.length_c   1.000
_cell.angle_alpha   90.00
_cell.angle_beta   90.00
_cell.angle_gamma   90.00
#
_symmetry.space_group_name_H-M   'P 1'
#
loop_
_entity.id
_entity.type
_entity.pdbx_description
1 polymer ?
#
loop_
_entity_poly.entity_id
_entity_poly.type
_entity_poly.pdbx_seq_one_letter_code
_entity_poly.pdbx_strand_id
1 'polypeptide(L)'
;LGLGKDREGYYRTLAKSIMISADLAHAVHPNLGDKHDPTNRPVLEGGPVLKIAASGSYSTDSFNGAVFAGICDSAGVPFQKFVNRSDVRGGTTIGPVTAANLTIPVIDMGAPVIGMHSIRELASVKDNYYTIKAFTEFFSL
;
A
#
# COMPACT_ATOMS: atom_id res chain seq x y z
N LEU A 1 -1.28 26.80 1.66
CA LEU A 1 -1.57 28.09 0.95
C LEU A 1 -0.35 29.02 0.88
N GLY A 2 0.81 28.60 1.42
CA GLY A 2 2.06 29.39 1.45
C GLY A 2 2.74 29.65 0.10
N LEU A 3 2.16 29.23 -1.02
CA LEU A 3 2.67 29.43 -2.36
C LEU A 3 1.90 30.50 -3.16
N GLY A 4 1.13 31.36 -2.50
CA GLY A 4 0.36 32.42 -3.17
C GLY A 4 -0.79 31.91 -4.06
N LYS A 5 -1.18 30.64 -3.90
CA LYS A 5 -2.31 30.05 -4.62
C LYS A 5 -3.61 30.38 -3.89
N ASP A 6 -4.64 30.70 -4.64
CA ASP A 6 -5.99 30.84 -4.13
C ASP A 6 -6.62 29.48 -3.77
N ARG A 7 -7.85 29.48 -3.27
CA ARG A 7 -8.56 28.26 -2.91
C ARG A 7 -8.83 27.35 -4.11
N GLU A 8 -9.06 27.90 -5.26
CA GLU A 8 -9.24 27.13 -6.51
C GLU A 8 -7.94 26.43 -6.90
N GLY A 9 -6.79 27.13 -6.86
CA GLY A 9 -5.48 26.56 -7.10
C GLY A 9 -5.15 25.40 -6.16
N TYR A 10 -5.60 25.46 -4.89
CA TYR A 10 -5.48 24.36 -3.94
C TYR A 10 -6.25 23.11 -4.41
N TYR A 11 -7.54 23.26 -4.75
CA TYR A 11 -8.34 22.12 -5.23
C TYR A 11 -7.86 21.56 -6.57
N ARG A 12 -7.37 22.41 -7.47
CA ARG A 12 -6.74 21.97 -8.72
C ARG A 12 -5.48 21.14 -8.46
N THR A 13 -4.72 21.48 -7.44
CA THR A 13 -3.53 20.71 -7.03
C THR A 13 -3.94 19.36 -6.46
N LEU A 14 -4.94 19.32 -5.57
CA LEU A 14 -5.46 18.05 -5.04
C LEU A 14 -5.94 17.12 -6.16
N ALA A 15 -6.68 17.65 -7.14
CA ALA A 15 -7.19 16.85 -8.26
C ALA A 15 -6.09 16.23 -9.16
N LYS A 16 -4.86 16.74 -9.05
CA LYS A 16 -3.67 16.21 -9.75
C LYS A 16 -2.71 15.46 -8.82
N SER A 17 -3.10 15.25 -7.58
CA SER A 17 -2.27 14.59 -6.58
C SER A 17 -2.65 13.13 -6.45
N ILE A 18 -1.68 12.32 -6.08
CA ILE A 18 -1.84 10.93 -5.66
C ILE A 18 -1.01 10.70 -4.41
N MET A 19 -1.49 9.85 -3.51
CA MET A 19 -0.78 9.52 -2.27
C MET A 19 -0.48 8.03 -2.20
N ILE A 20 0.70 7.69 -1.69
CA ILE A 20 0.98 6.36 -1.15
C ILE A 20 0.78 6.41 0.36
N SER A 21 -0.15 5.60 0.87
CA SER A 21 -0.34 5.30 2.28
C SER A 21 0.56 4.10 2.61
N ALA A 22 1.77 4.42 3.07
CA ALA A 22 2.81 3.42 3.33
C ALA A 22 2.68 2.89 4.75
N ASP A 23 2.28 1.64 4.87
CA ASP A 23 2.12 0.91 6.11
C ASP A 23 2.43 -0.57 5.87
N LEU A 24 3.01 -1.27 6.86
CA LEU A 24 3.40 -2.66 6.71
C LEU A 24 2.21 -3.56 6.33
N ALA A 25 2.48 -4.65 5.64
CA ALA A 25 1.48 -5.63 5.23
C ALA A 25 1.76 -7.00 5.85
N HIS A 26 0.71 -7.76 6.16
CA HIS A 26 0.87 -9.12 6.66
C HIS A 26 1.48 -10.04 5.61
N ALA A 27 2.64 -10.63 5.92
CA ALA A 27 3.12 -11.83 5.24
C ALA A 27 2.50 -13.08 5.86
N VAL A 28 2.44 -14.17 5.10
CA VAL A 28 1.93 -15.45 5.58
C VAL A 28 2.80 -15.98 6.71
N HIS A 29 2.20 -16.13 7.89
CA HIS A 29 2.89 -16.72 9.02
C HIS A 29 2.93 -18.26 8.85
N PRO A 30 4.09 -18.92 9.01
CA PRO A 30 4.22 -20.37 8.78
C PRO A 30 3.22 -21.22 9.52
N ASN A 31 2.90 -20.86 10.77
CA ASN A 31 1.98 -21.61 11.64
C ASN A 31 0.51 -21.16 11.55
N LEU A 32 0.21 -20.08 10.81
CA LEU A 32 -1.12 -19.47 10.73
C LEU A 32 -1.51 -19.17 9.27
N GLY A 33 -1.06 -20.02 8.35
CA GLY A 33 -1.28 -19.85 6.92
C GLY A 33 -2.75 -19.88 6.50
N ASP A 34 -3.61 -20.50 7.30
CA ASP A 34 -5.06 -20.56 7.14
C ASP A 34 -5.76 -19.21 7.42
N LYS A 35 -5.09 -18.27 8.09
CA LYS A 35 -5.60 -16.91 8.33
C LYS A 35 -5.59 -16.04 7.09
N HIS A 36 -4.82 -16.40 6.08
CA HIS A 36 -4.70 -15.65 4.83
C HIS A 36 -5.70 -16.11 3.78
N ASP A 37 -6.00 -15.20 2.84
CA ASP A 37 -6.70 -15.53 1.61
C ASP A 37 -5.97 -16.68 0.88
N PRO A 38 -6.70 -17.64 0.28
CA PRO A 38 -6.07 -18.79 -0.35
C PRO A 38 -5.24 -18.46 -1.60
N THR A 39 -5.51 -17.32 -2.24
CA THR A 39 -4.89 -16.91 -3.51
C THR A 39 -3.83 -15.82 -3.32
N ASN A 40 -4.15 -14.79 -2.53
CA ASN A 40 -3.28 -13.65 -2.30
C ASN A 40 -2.48 -13.85 -1.01
N ARG A 41 -1.30 -14.41 -1.15
CA ARG A 41 -0.48 -14.91 -0.03
C ARG A 41 0.91 -14.25 -0.03
N PRO A 42 1.05 -13.02 0.49
CA PRO A 42 2.34 -12.34 0.51
C PRO A 42 3.37 -13.11 1.33
N VAL A 43 4.58 -13.13 0.82
CA VAL A 43 5.73 -13.76 1.48
C VAL A 43 6.86 -12.74 1.65
N LEU A 44 7.79 -12.99 2.55
CA LEU A 44 9.01 -12.21 2.66
C LEU A 44 9.84 -12.37 1.37
N GLU A 45 10.55 -11.32 1.00
CA GLU A 45 11.38 -11.20 -0.21
C GLU A 45 10.62 -11.19 -1.55
N GLY A 46 9.29 -11.14 -1.50
CA GLY A 46 8.44 -10.99 -2.68
C GLY A 46 8.18 -9.55 -3.13
N GLY A 47 8.77 -8.56 -2.46
CA GLY A 47 8.60 -7.14 -2.73
C GLY A 47 7.41 -6.51 -2.00
N PRO A 48 7.21 -5.19 -2.17
CA PRO A 48 6.13 -4.47 -1.52
C PRO A 48 4.76 -5.07 -1.86
N VAL A 49 3.84 -4.93 -0.93
CA VAL A 49 2.51 -5.55 -0.98
C VAL A 49 1.46 -4.47 -1.18
N LEU A 50 0.71 -4.55 -2.27
CA LEU A 50 -0.47 -3.74 -2.54
C LEU A 50 -1.66 -4.28 -1.75
N LYS A 51 -2.27 -3.45 -0.91
CA LYS A 51 -3.41 -3.83 -0.06
C LYS A 51 -4.72 -3.49 -0.74
N ILE A 52 -5.62 -4.46 -0.85
CA ILE A 52 -6.91 -4.32 -1.52
C ILE A 52 -8.02 -4.80 -0.58
N ALA A 53 -9.11 -4.05 -0.47
CA ALA A 53 -10.27 -4.46 0.32
C ALA A 53 -11.57 -3.95 -0.30
N ALA A 54 -12.46 -4.87 -0.65
CA ALA A 54 -13.80 -4.54 -1.15
C ALA A 54 -14.67 -3.80 -0.11
N SER A 55 -14.34 -3.95 1.18
CA SER A 55 -15.00 -3.26 2.29
C SER A 55 -14.63 -1.78 2.42
N GLY A 56 -13.65 -1.30 1.65
CA GLY A 56 -13.11 0.06 1.80
C GLY A 56 -12.15 0.25 2.99
N SER A 57 -11.71 -0.83 3.64
CA SER A 57 -10.69 -0.76 4.70
C SER A 57 -9.32 -0.31 4.19
N TYR A 58 -9.10 -0.43 2.88
CA TYR A 58 -7.99 0.15 2.12
C TYR A 58 -8.56 0.95 0.96
N SER A 59 -7.87 2.02 0.57
CA SER A 59 -8.32 2.94 -0.49
C SER A 59 -7.89 2.53 -1.88
N THR A 60 -7.10 1.48 -2.01
CA THR A 60 -6.63 1.01 -3.31
C THR A 60 -7.79 0.52 -4.17
N ASP A 61 -7.98 1.14 -5.32
CA ASP A 61 -8.89 0.72 -6.37
C ASP A 61 -8.12 0.16 -7.60
N SER A 62 -8.83 -0.13 -8.67
CA SER A 62 -8.21 -0.67 -9.90
C SER A 62 -7.25 0.31 -10.58
N PHE A 63 -7.58 1.61 -10.59
CA PHE A 63 -6.74 2.63 -11.18
C PHE A 63 -5.45 2.81 -10.37
N ASN A 64 -5.59 3.04 -9.07
CA ASN A 64 -4.45 3.23 -8.16
C ASN A 64 -3.55 2.00 -8.11
N GLY A 65 -4.15 0.82 -8.15
CA GLY A 65 -3.42 -0.45 -8.23
C GLY A 65 -2.62 -0.60 -9.52
N ALA A 66 -3.17 -0.15 -10.66
CA ALA A 66 -2.45 -0.15 -11.94
C ALA A 66 -1.30 0.84 -11.94
N VAL A 67 -1.47 2.03 -11.35
CA VAL A 67 -0.40 3.01 -11.18
C VAL A 67 0.74 2.41 -10.36
N PHE A 68 0.44 1.76 -9.23
CA PHE A 68 1.47 1.12 -8.41
C PHE A 68 2.20 -0.02 -9.14
N ALA A 69 1.46 -0.83 -9.90
CA ALA A 69 2.08 -1.87 -10.72
C ALA A 69 3.06 -1.26 -11.74
N GLY A 70 2.67 -0.20 -12.44
CA GLY A 70 3.55 0.53 -13.36
C GLY A 70 4.80 1.09 -12.69
N ILE A 71 4.68 1.64 -11.48
CA ILE A 71 5.82 2.12 -10.67
C ILE A 71 6.78 0.96 -10.37
N CYS A 72 6.27 -0.19 -9.93
CA CYS A 72 7.09 -1.35 -9.62
C CYS A 72 7.78 -1.91 -10.88
N ASP A 73 7.08 -1.96 -12.01
CA ASP A 73 7.64 -2.40 -13.29
C ASP A 73 8.77 -1.47 -13.74
N SER A 74 8.56 -0.15 -13.70
CA SER A 74 9.57 0.85 -14.04
C SER A 74 10.80 0.78 -13.12
N ALA A 75 10.57 0.57 -11.82
CA ALA A 75 11.64 0.41 -10.83
C ALA A 75 12.38 -0.94 -10.95
N GLY A 76 11.85 -1.88 -11.73
CA GLY A 76 12.38 -3.25 -11.84
C GLY A 76 12.32 -4.00 -10.52
N VAL A 77 11.21 -3.88 -9.78
CA VAL A 77 10.98 -4.57 -8.51
C VAL A 77 9.71 -5.43 -8.57
N PRO A 78 9.71 -6.61 -7.97
CA PRO A 78 8.50 -7.40 -7.84
C PRO A 78 7.53 -6.73 -6.86
N PHE A 79 6.23 -7.03 -6.96
CA PHE A 79 5.25 -6.67 -5.95
C PHE A 79 4.23 -7.78 -5.76
N GLN A 80 3.53 -7.75 -4.63
CA GLN A 80 2.54 -8.74 -4.25
C GLN A 80 1.20 -8.07 -3.96
N LYS A 81 0.14 -8.86 -3.84
CA LYS A 81 -1.18 -8.39 -3.45
C LYS A 81 -1.60 -9.01 -2.13
N PHE A 82 -2.23 -8.22 -1.29
CA PHE A 82 -2.86 -8.66 -0.05
C PHE A 82 -4.36 -8.37 -0.11
N VAL A 83 -5.14 -9.39 0.17
CA VAL A 83 -6.58 -9.30 0.39
C VAL A 83 -6.88 -10.05 1.70
N ASN A 84 -7.69 -9.48 2.56
CA ASN A 84 -8.16 -10.21 3.73
C ASN A 84 -9.04 -11.38 3.32
N ARG A 85 -8.92 -12.47 4.04
CA ARG A 85 -9.89 -13.55 3.97
C ARG A 85 -11.28 -13.02 4.32
N SER A 86 -12.31 -13.40 3.56
CA SER A 86 -13.65 -12.79 3.65
C SER A 86 -14.33 -12.94 5.01
N ASP A 87 -13.96 -13.95 5.78
CA ASP A 87 -14.47 -14.23 7.12
C ASP A 87 -13.57 -13.68 8.25
N VAL A 88 -12.48 -13.01 7.91
CA VAL A 88 -11.56 -12.39 8.87
C VAL A 88 -11.68 -10.87 8.79
N ARG A 89 -12.04 -10.25 9.90
CA ARG A 89 -12.07 -8.79 9.98
C ARG A 89 -10.64 -8.25 9.91
N GLY A 90 -10.39 -7.41 8.92
CA GLY A 90 -9.12 -6.70 8.77
C GLY A 90 -9.04 -5.44 9.61
N GLY A 91 -7.83 -4.89 9.71
CA GLY A 91 -7.58 -3.53 10.16
C GLY A 91 -7.87 -2.51 9.04
N THR A 92 -7.48 -1.27 9.30
CA THR A 92 -7.50 -0.17 8.33
C THR A 92 -6.19 0.61 8.42
N THR A 93 -6.00 1.53 7.50
CA THR A 93 -4.84 2.42 7.41
C THR A 93 -5.28 3.88 7.45
N ILE A 94 -4.33 4.80 7.34
CA ILE A 94 -4.65 6.22 7.16
C ILE A 94 -5.17 6.53 5.74
N GLY A 95 -4.99 5.61 4.80
CA GLY A 95 -5.41 5.78 3.40
C GLY A 95 -6.88 6.18 3.25
N PRO A 96 -7.84 5.38 3.76
CA PRO A 96 -9.26 5.71 3.68
C PRO A 96 -9.61 7.05 4.33
N VAL A 97 -8.98 7.39 5.45
CA VAL A 97 -9.19 8.68 6.14
C VAL A 97 -8.72 9.83 5.26
N THR A 98 -7.55 9.70 4.65
CA THR A 98 -7.00 10.73 3.76
C THR A 98 -7.82 10.86 2.48
N ALA A 99 -8.19 9.74 1.86
CA ALA A 99 -9.03 9.73 0.65
C ALA A 99 -10.38 10.45 0.90
N ALA A 100 -11.02 10.18 2.04
CA ALA A 100 -12.28 10.80 2.40
C ALA A 100 -12.17 12.32 2.66
N ASN A 101 -11.05 12.78 3.24
CA ASN A 101 -10.86 14.18 3.60
C ASN A 101 -10.30 15.04 2.47
N LEU A 102 -9.40 14.50 1.66
CA LEU A 102 -8.72 15.25 0.58
C LEU A 102 -9.27 14.93 -0.81
N THR A 103 -10.06 13.88 -0.96
CA THR A 103 -10.65 13.45 -2.25
C THR A 103 -9.58 13.20 -3.31
N ILE A 104 -8.44 12.65 -2.92
CA ILE A 104 -7.32 12.29 -3.81
C ILE A 104 -7.24 10.77 -3.94
N PRO A 105 -6.73 10.24 -5.06
CA PRO A 105 -6.39 8.83 -5.19
C PRO A 105 -5.34 8.42 -4.16
N VAL A 106 -5.57 7.28 -3.48
CA VAL A 106 -4.64 6.75 -2.47
C VAL A 106 -4.32 5.30 -2.74
N ILE A 107 -3.06 4.97 -2.72
CA ILE A 107 -2.51 3.61 -2.82
C ILE A 107 -2.14 3.14 -1.43
N ASP A 108 -2.79 2.11 -0.91
CA ASP A 108 -2.40 1.45 0.33
C ASP A 108 -1.42 0.32 0.04
N MET A 109 -0.21 0.44 0.53
CA MET A 109 0.85 -0.55 0.31
C MET A 109 1.82 -0.61 1.50
N GLY A 110 2.67 -1.63 1.53
CA GLY A 110 3.76 -1.70 2.49
C GLY A 110 4.65 -2.92 2.33
N ALA A 111 5.79 -2.92 3.00
CA ALA A 111 6.66 -4.09 3.05
C ALA A 111 6.00 -5.23 3.83
N PRO A 112 6.19 -6.51 3.41
CA PRO A 112 5.63 -7.65 4.13
C PRO A 112 6.35 -7.86 5.47
N VAL A 113 5.58 -8.19 6.52
CA VAL A 113 6.07 -8.48 7.86
C VAL A 113 5.35 -9.68 8.47
N ILE A 114 6.06 -10.48 9.23
CA ILE A 114 5.52 -11.57 10.04
C ILE A 114 5.42 -11.11 11.50
N GLY A 115 4.33 -11.44 12.17
CA GLY A 115 4.11 -11.10 13.57
C GLY A 115 3.80 -9.62 13.80
N MET A 116 3.11 -8.98 12.84
CA MET A 116 2.68 -7.58 12.96
C MET A 116 2.02 -7.29 14.31
N HIS A 117 2.39 -6.18 14.93
CA HIS A 117 1.98 -5.74 16.27
C HIS A 117 2.52 -6.62 17.43
N SER A 118 3.37 -7.59 17.15
CA SER A 118 4.06 -8.32 18.21
C SER A 118 5.28 -7.55 18.70
N ILE A 119 5.85 -7.98 19.83
CA ILE A 119 7.11 -7.41 20.34
C ILE A 119 8.32 -7.76 19.44
N ARG A 120 8.16 -8.71 18.52
CA ARG A 120 9.21 -9.18 17.61
C ARG A 120 8.63 -9.38 16.21
N GLU A 121 8.53 -8.30 15.49
CA GLU A 121 8.18 -8.35 14.07
C GLU A 121 9.40 -8.76 13.25
N LEU A 122 9.17 -9.55 12.21
CA LEU A 122 10.19 -10.01 11.28
C LEU A 122 9.89 -9.48 9.88
N ALA A 123 10.81 -8.70 9.32
CA ALA A 123 10.78 -8.23 7.93
C ALA A 123 12.07 -8.59 7.20
N SER A 124 12.06 -8.58 5.87
CA SER A 124 13.26 -8.78 5.06
C SER A 124 13.89 -7.43 4.68
N VAL A 125 15.21 -7.35 4.79
CA VAL A 125 15.99 -6.21 4.28
C VAL A 125 15.80 -6.03 2.78
N LYS A 126 15.59 -7.12 2.04
CA LYS A 126 15.36 -7.11 0.60
C LYS A 126 14.04 -6.43 0.23
N ASP A 127 12.96 -6.70 0.97
CA ASP A 127 11.67 -6.03 0.76
C ASP A 127 11.76 -4.53 1.07
N ASN A 128 12.53 -4.16 2.08
CA ASN A 128 12.80 -2.76 2.38
C ASN A 128 13.54 -2.07 1.22
N TYR A 129 14.56 -2.73 0.66
CA TYR A 129 15.27 -2.24 -0.52
C TYR A 129 14.35 -2.08 -1.73
N TYR A 130 13.48 -3.06 -2.01
CA TYR A 130 12.49 -2.96 -3.09
C TYR A 130 11.51 -1.81 -2.87
N THR A 131 11.07 -1.61 -1.63
CA THR A 131 10.18 -0.48 -1.27
C THR A 131 10.86 0.87 -1.51
N ILE A 132 12.14 1.02 -1.15
CA ILE A 132 12.92 2.23 -1.42
C ILE A 132 13.00 2.50 -2.93
N LYS A 133 13.26 1.47 -3.75
CA LYS A 133 13.29 1.62 -5.21
C LYS A 133 11.94 2.07 -5.77
N ALA A 134 10.86 1.45 -5.33
CA ALA A 134 9.50 1.84 -5.74
C ALA A 134 9.18 3.29 -5.36
N PHE A 135 9.56 3.74 -4.16
CA PHE A 135 9.38 5.14 -3.74
C PHE A 135 10.26 6.10 -4.54
N THR A 136 11.49 5.72 -4.85
CA THR A 136 12.38 6.54 -5.69
C THR A 136 11.73 6.77 -7.06
N GLU A 137 11.18 5.73 -7.66
CA GLU A 137 10.46 5.84 -8.93
C GLU A 137 9.19 6.70 -8.79
N PHE A 138 8.38 6.48 -7.74
CA PHE A 138 7.18 7.27 -7.47
C PHE A 138 7.47 8.77 -7.37
N PHE A 139 8.56 9.17 -6.72
CA PHE A 139 8.93 10.58 -6.57
C PHE A 139 9.64 11.17 -7.79
N SER A 140 9.91 10.37 -8.81
CA SER A 140 10.47 10.83 -10.08
C SER A 140 9.43 11.06 -11.17
N LEU A 141 8.15 10.77 -10.92
CA LEU A 141 7.03 10.91 -11.84
C LEU A 141 6.64 12.36 -12.12
#